data_28b5f219ad2dc8a518f1a38b851c7e8b
#
_entry.id   28b5f219ad2dc8a518f1a38b851c7e8b
#
_cell.length_a   1.000
_cell.length_b   1.000
_cell.length_c   1.000
_cell.angle_alpha   90.00
_cell.angle_beta   90.00
_cell.angle_gamma   90.00
#
_symmetry.space_group_name_H-M   'P 1'
#
loop_
_entity.id
_entity.type
_entity.pdbx_description
1 polymer ?
#
loop_
_entity_poly.entity_id
_entity_poly.type
_entity_poly.pdbx_seq_one_letter_code
_entity_poly.pdbx_strand_id
1 'polypeptide(L)'
;MSIIRVENLVKRFGNIVAVNDISFEVEEGTIFGFLGPNGAGKTTTINILCTLLSPTSGRTLIAGHDCISKSSEVRKAIGIVFQDTTLDKDLTAYENLIFHAYLYNIPKSEMKKRVDDVMKFVDLYDRKDDLVKKFSGGMKRRLEVARGLIHRPRVLFLDEPTLGLDPQSRTNLWEFITTLPEKHNVTIFMTTHYMEEAEVCDRIAVIDNGKIIAMDSPAELKKIVGGDVVSITTTDNIHARKEIETIFKMSVSEKNDELYMTCSRGDTCIPELIRTLGERVLSVRIQRPTLNDVFLKLTGKTIREEGITGDETIKESIRAYRRRH
;
A
#
# COMPACT_ATOMS: atom_id res chain seq x y z
N MET A 1 -16.65 6.20 12.38
CA MET A 1 -16.91 7.58 11.90
C MET A 1 -15.89 7.90 10.80
N SER A 2 -16.30 8.55 9.69
CA SER A 2 -15.36 8.88 8.61
C SER A 2 -14.43 10.01 9.05
N ILE A 3 -13.11 9.77 9.03
CA ILE A 3 -12.09 10.77 9.38
C ILE A 3 -11.53 11.48 8.16
N ILE A 4 -11.51 10.81 6.99
CA ILE A 4 -11.18 11.40 5.70
C ILE A 4 -12.40 11.26 4.80
N ARG A 5 -12.80 12.35 4.16
CA ARG A 5 -13.86 12.35 3.14
C ARG A 5 -13.40 13.11 1.91
N VAL A 6 -13.51 12.47 0.78
CA VAL A 6 -13.18 13.01 -0.54
C VAL A 6 -14.43 12.96 -1.42
N GLU A 7 -14.81 14.08 -1.99
CA GLU A 7 -16.04 14.25 -2.78
C GLU A 7 -15.69 14.87 -4.15
N ASN A 8 -15.90 14.10 -5.21
CA ASN A 8 -15.72 14.49 -6.62
C ASN A 8 -14.39 15.22 -6.91
N LEU A 9 -13.32 14.69 -6.34
CA LEU A 9 -11.99 15.31 -6.41
C LEU A 9 -11.43 15.21 -7.83
N VAL A 10 -11.06 16.38 -8.37
CA VAL A 10 -10.40 16.51 -9.67
C VAL A 10 -9.12 17.31 -9.51
N LYS A 11 -8.04 16.84 -10.15
CA LYS A 11 -6.80 17.61 -10.31
C LYS A 11 -6.31 17.56 -11.75
N ARG A 12 -6.12 18.75 -12.33
CA ARG A 12 -5.56 18.94 -13.67
C ARG A 12 -4.26 19.72 -13.60
N PHE A 13 -3.31 19.34 -14.44
CA PHE A 13 -2.08 20.07 -14.71
C PHE A 13 -2.04 20.37 -16.22
N GLY A 14 -2.46 21.55 -16.61
CA GLY A 14 -2.68 21.87 -18.02
C GLY A 14 -3.69 20.89 -18.63
N ASN A 15 -3.27 20.15 -19.65
CA ASN A 15 -4.10 19.15 -20.33
C ASN A 15 -4.12 17.76 -19.66
N ILE A 16 -3.28 17.54 -18.64
CA ILE A 16 -3.19 16.24 -17.96
C ILE A 16 -4.17 16.22 -16.80
N VAL A 17 -5.04 15.20 -16.76
CA VAL A 17 -5.95 14.94 -15.65
C VAL A 17 -5.30 13.91 -14.74
N ALA A 18 -4.63 14.36 -13.68
CA ALA A 18 -3.93 13.48 -12.75
C ALA A 18 -4.86 12.78 -11.75
N VAL A 19 -5.97 13.43 -11.36
CA VAL A 19 -7.06 12.87 -10.55
C VAL A 19 -8.36 13.23 -11.21
N ASN A 20 -9.23 12.26 -11.44
CA ASN A 20 -10.40 12.37 -12.28
C ASN A 20 -11.66 11.89 -11.57
N ASP A 21 -12.31 12.80 -10.86
CA ASP A 21 -13.61 12.61 -10.21
C ASP A 21 -13.63 11.42 -9.24
N ILE A 22 -12.72 11.42 -8.27
CA ILE A 22 -12.69 10.38 -7.23
C ILE A 22 -13.45 10.80 -5.99
N SER A 23 -14.19 9.83 -5.41
CA SER A 23 -14.90 9.99 -4.13
C SER A 23 -14.67 8.76 -3.26
N PHE A 24 -14.32 8.97 -2.00
CA PHE A 24 -14.13 7.90 -1.02
C PHE A 24 -14.14 8.43 0.41
N GLU A 25 -14.33 7.50 1.35
CA GLU A 25 -14.25 7.78 2.79
C GLU A 25 -13.32 6.79 3.47
N VAL A 26 -12.63 7.26 4.52
CA VAL A 26 -11.77 6.44 5.37
C VAL A 26 -12.29 6.50 6.80
N GLU A 27 -12.46 5.36 7.42
CA GLU A 27 -12.91 5.23 8.80
C GLU A 27 -11.77 5.52 9.78
N GLU A 28 -12.13 6.09 10.94
CA GLU A 28 -11.16 6.39 11.99
C GLU A 28 -10.58 5.09 12.59
N GLY A 29 -9.27 5.07 12.82
CA GLY A 29 -8.58 3.94 13.45
C GLY A 29 -8.30 2.77 12.50
N THR A 30 -8.45 2.96 11.18
CA THR A 30 -8.19 1.92 10.17
C THR A 30 -6.91 2.18 9.38
N ILE A 31 -6.44 1.14 8.69
CA ILE A 31 -5.38 1.22 7.68
C ILE A 31 -6.04 1.20 6.30
N PHE A 32 -5.94 2.32 5.59
CA PHE A 32 -6.49 2.48 4.26
C PHE A 32 -5.37 2.49 3.21
N GLY A 33 -5.44 1.58 2.25
CA GLY A 33 -4.50 1.45 1.14
C GLY A 33 -4.99 2.16 -0.12
N PHE A 34 -4.13 2.94 -0.76
CA PHE A 34 -4.37 3.57 -2.05
C PHE A 34 -3.42 2.92 -3.07
N LEU A 35 -3.89 1.86 -3.72
CA LEU A 35 -3.12 0.94 -4.55
C LEU A 35 -3.22 1.30 -6.02
N GLY A 36 -2.08 1.37 -6.73
CA GLY A 36 -2.07 1.59 -8.17
C GLY A 36 -0.68 1.77 -8.75
N PRO A 37 -0.53 1.75 -10.08
CA PRO A 37 0.75 1.90 -10.75
C PRO A 37 1.32 3.32 -10.60
N ASN A 38 2.58 3.50 -11.03
CA ASN A 38 3.20 4.80 -11.11
C ASN A 38 2.41 5.69 -12.09
N GLY A 39 2.21 6.96 -11.72
CA GLY A 39 1.40 7.89 -12.50
C GLY A 39 -0.12 7.74 -12.36
N ALA A 40 -0.64 6.80 -11.56
CA ALA A 40 -2.07 6.63 -11.38
C ALA A 40 -2.78 7.76 -10.61
N GLY A 41 -2.04 8.70 -10.01
CA GLY A 41 -2.59 9.83 -9.24
C GLY A 41 -2.45 9.71 -7.72
N LYS A 42 -1.75 8.68 -7.20
CA LYS A 42 -1.58 8.42 -5.75
C LYS A 42 -0.96 9.61 -5.01
N THR A 43 0.27 9.97 -5.36
CA THR A 43 1.01 11.09 -4.74
C THR A 43 0.29 12.43 -4.92
N THR A 44 -0.38 12.64 -6.08
CA THR A 44 -1.20 13.84 -6.29
C THR A 44 -2.36 13.91 -5.30
N THR A 45 -3.03 12.80 -5.06
CA THR A 45 -4.14 12.72 -4.09
C THR A 45 -3.64 12.97 -2.67
N ILE A 46 -2.56 12.31 -2.23
CA ILE A 46 -1.95 12.57 -0.91
C ILE A 46 -1.58 14.04 -0.75
N ASN A 47 -0.93 14.66 -1.75
CA ASN A 47 -0.51 16.06 -1.67
C ASN A 47 -1.70 17.02 -1.50
N ILE A 48 -2.85 16.71 -2.10
CA ILE A 48 -4.09 17.50 -1.88
C ILE A 48 -4.60 17.30 -0.46
N LEU A 49 -4.68 16.07 0.01
CA LEU A 49 -5.13 15.76 1.37
C LEU A 49 -4.21 16.38 2.42
N CYS A 50 -2.91 16.37 2.19
CA CYS A 50 -1.91 16.99 3.07
C CYS A 50 -1.81 18.52 2.92
N THR A 51 -2.73 19.16 2.17
CA THR A 51 -2.76 20.62 1.95
C THR A 51 -1.53 21.20 1.23
N LEU A 52 -0.76 20.37 0.55
CA LEU A 52 0.43 20.77 -0.21
C LEU A 52 0.08 21.19 -1.64
N LEU A 53 -1.09 20.79 -2.12
CA LEU A 53 -1.59 21.04 -3.45
C LEU A 53 -3.08 21.35 -3.43
N SER A 54 -3.52 22.39 -4.12
CA SER A 54 -4.94 22.70 -4.24
C SER A 54 -5.58 21.82 -5.33
N PRO A 55 -6.79 21.29 -5.10
CA PRO A 55 -7.55 20.60 -6.15
C PRO A 55 -7.98 21.57 -7.26
N THR A 56 -8.36 21.06 -8.43
CA THR A 56 -9.01 21.83 -9.49
C THR A 56 -10.50 21.98 -9.17
N SER A 57 -11.13 20.95 -8.67
CA SER A 57 -12.51 20.93 -8.16
C SER A 57 -12.71 19.77 -7.19
N GLY A 58 -13.89 19.72 -6.56
CA GLY A 58 -14.21 18.75 -5.54
C GLY A 58 -13.89 19.26 -4.13
N ARG A 59 -14.16 18.43 -3.12
CA ARG A 59 -14.02 18.77 -1.71
C ARG A 59 -13.27 17.68 -0.97
N THR A 60 -12.41 18.07 -0.04
CA THR A 60 -11.67 17.14 0.82
C THR A 60 -11.75 17.59 2.27
N LEU A 61 -12.11 16.66 3.15
CA LEU A 61 -12.25 16.90 4.60
C LEU A 61 -11.36 15.91 5.35
N ILE A 62 -10.64 16.40 6.36
CA ILE A 62 -9.87 15.56 7.29
C ILE A 62 -10.19 16.00 8.71
N ALA A 63 -10.54 15.03 9.55
CA ALA A 63 -10.93 15.27 10.94
C ALA A 63 -12.02 16.35 11.07
N GLY A 64 -12.94 16.44 10.07
CA GLY A 64 -14.01 17.44 10.02
C GLY A 64 -13.59 18.81 9.47
N HIS A 65 -12.32 19.00 9.11
CA HIS A 65 -11.79 20.26 8.59
C HIS A 65 -11.57 20.19 7.07
N ASP A 66 -12.01 21.21 6.36
CA ASP A 66 -11.81 21.34 4.92
C ASP A 66 -10.35 21.67 4.59
N CYS A 67 -9.73 20.90 3.67
CA CYS A 67 -8.30 20.99 3.37
C CYS A 67 -7.87 22.31 2.72
N ILE A 68 -8.80 23.07 2.14
CA ILE A 68 -8.51 24.38 1.53
C ILE A 68 -8.71 25.49 2.55
N SER A 69 -9.94 25.63 3.05
CA SER A 69 -10.33 26.76 3.90
C SER A 69 -9.81 26.67 5.34
N LYS A 70 -9.54 25.43 5.83
CA LYS A 70 -9.04 25.16 7.20
C LYS A 70 -7.72 24.38 7.18
N SER A 71 -6.84 24.68 6.22
CA SER A 71 -5.59 23.95 6.02
C SER A 71 -4.68 23.90 7.26
N SER A 72 -4.70 24.95 8.10
CA SER A 72 -3.94 24.99 9.35
C SER A 72 -4.42 23.94 10.36
N GLU A 73 -5.75 23.77 10.48
CA GLU A 73 -6.32 22.75 11.38
C GLU A 73 -6.09 21.34 10.86
N VAL A 74 -6.17 21.16 9.52
CA VAL A 74 -5.81 19.88 8.89
C VAL A 74 -4.35 19.52 9.19
N ARG A 75 -3.40 20.45 9.01
CA ARG A 75 -1.97 20.20 9.29
C ARG A 75 -1.68 19.83 10.74
N LYS A 76 -2.46 20.32 11.70
CA LYS A 76 -2.33 19.89 13.10
C LYS A 76 -2.84 18.46 13.34
N ALA A 77 -3.80 18.01 12.53
CA ALA A 77 -4.44 16.71 12.67
C ALA A 77 -3.72 15.59 11.89
N ILE A 78 -2.76 15.94 11.02
CA ILE A 78 -2.08 14.97 10.15
C ILE A 78 -0.59 14.89 10.44
N GLY A 79 -0.03 13.69 10.30
CA GLY A 79 1.40 13.45 10.09
C GLY A 79 1.64 12.98 8.67
N ILE A 80 2.83 13.21 8.13
CA ILE A 80 3.20 12.76 6.79
C ILE A 80 4.61 12.19 6.77
N VAL A 81 4.76 11.07 6.06
CA VAL A 81 6.02 10.45 5.71
C VAL A 81 6.07 10.41 4.18
N PHE A 82 6.96 11.22 3.61
CA PHE A 82 7.15 11.31 2.16
C PHE A 82 7.90 10.11 1.60
N GLN A 83 7.85 9.93 0.29
CA GLN A 83 8.61 8.92 -0.42
C GLN A 83 10.12 9.11 -0.20
N ASP A 84 10.62 10.33 -0.41
CA ASP A 84 12.02 10.69 -0.14
C ASP A 84 12.24 11.06 1.32
N THR A 85 13.43 10.72 1.84
CA THR A 85 13.78 11.08 3.22
C THR A 85 13.96 12.60 3.37
N THR A 86 13.32 13.14 4.40
CA THR A 86 13.35 14.57 4.75
C THR A 86 14.04 14.80 6.10
N LEU A 87 14.78 13.78 6.62
CA LEU A 87 15.58 13.90 7.82
C LEU A 87 16.88 14.67 7.53
N ASP A 88 17.28 15.51 8.46
CA ASP A 88 18.62 16.12 8.42
C ASP A 88 19.67 15.07 8.81
N LYS A 89 20.58 14.79 7.88
CA LYS A 89 21.59 13.74 8.03
C LYS A 89 22.73 14.14 8.98
N ASP A 90 22.94 15.42 9.20
CA ASP A 90 24.00 15.98 10.03
C ASP A 90 23.53 16.25 11.47
N LEU A 91 22.23 16.06 11.74
CA LEU A 91 21.66 16.03 13.08
C LEU A 91 21.59 14.60 13.61
N THR A 92 21.56 14.45 14.94
CA THR A 92 21.21 13.20 15.60
C THR A 92 19.73 12.85 15.41
N ALA A 93 19.35 11.61 15.68
CA ALA A 93 17.95 11.22 15.66
C ALA A 93 17.11 12.03 16.64
N TYR A 94 17.65 12.28 17.83
CA TYR A 94 17.00 13.09 18.87
C TYR A 94 16.79 14.52 18.41
N GLU A 95 17.82 15.17 17.86
CA GLU A 95 17.76 16.56 17.38
C GLU A 95 16.74 16.71 16.25
N ASN A 96 16.66 15.77 15.32
CA ASN A 96 15.62 15.76 14.29
C ASN A 96 14.21 15.80 14.89
N LEU A 97 13.93 15.00 15.93
CA LEU A 97 12.62 14.98 16.58
C LEU A 97 12.37 16.23 17.42
N ILE A 98 13.36 16.73 18.14
CA ILE A 98 13.27 17.98 18.90
C ILE A 98 12.96 19.14 17.97
N PHE A 99 13.64 19.26 16.83
CA PHE A 99 13.37 20.30 15.85
C PHE A 99 11.91 20.27 15.38
N HIS A 100 11.39 19.07 15.05
CA HIS A 100 9.97 18.90 14.69
C HIS A 100 9.01 19.25 15.83
N ALA A 101 9.36 18.88 17.07
CA ALA A 101 8.55 19.21 18.22
C ALA A 101 8.42 20.73 18.41
N TYR A 102 9.48 21.50 18.13
CA TYR A 102 9.41 22.96 18.11
C TYR A 102 8.49 23.50 17.01
N LEU A 103 8.55 22.95 15.79
CA LEU A 103 7.70 23.39 14.68
C LEU A 103 6.21 23.20 14.96
N TYR A 104 5.85 22.16 15.73
CA TYR A 104 4.46 21.93 16.17
C TYR A 104 4.09 22.63 17.49
N ASN A 105 4.95 23.52 18.01
CA ASN A 105 4.75 24.25 19.25
C ASN A 105 4.44 23.34 20.46
N ILE A 106 5.09 22.16 20.53
CA ILE A 106 4.94 21.28 21.69
C ILE A 106 5.57 21.95 22.91
N PRO A 107 4.84 22.02 24.06
CA PRO A 107 5.37 22.65 25.26
C PRO A 107 6.70 22.04 25.70
N LYS A 108 7.67 22.88 26.08
CA LYS A 108 9.01 22.41 26.50
C LYS A 108 8.95 21.39 27.63
N SER A 109 7.98 21.49 28.53
CA SER A 109 7.75 20.53 29.62
C SER A 109 7.37 19.14 29.15
N GLU A 110 6.74 19.00 27.98
CA GLU A 110 6.31 17.73 27.41
C GLU A 110 7.26 17.18 26.33
N MET A 111 8.04 18.05 25.71
CA MET A 111 8.84 17.77 24.53
C MET A 111 9.76 16.58 24.73
N LYS A 112 10.59 16.61 25.81
CA LYS A 112 11.52 15.53 26.12
C LYS A 112 10.81 14.19 26.26
N LYS A 113 9.70 14.16 27.04
CA LYS A 113 8.93 12.94 27.25
C LYS A 113 8.36 12.41 25.94
N ARG A 114 7.77 13.27 25.09
CA ARG A 114 7.20 12.85 23.80
C ARG A 114 8.26 12.30 22.86
N VAL A 115 9.43 12.93 22.79
CA VAL A 115 10.55 12.44 21.98
C VAL A 115 11.03 11.10 22.49
N ASP A 116 11.26 10.95 23.81
CA ASP A 116 11.68 9.69 24.41
C ASP A 116 10.64 8.58 24.16
N ASP A 117 9.34 8.88 24.29
CA ASP A 117 8.24 7.90 24.06
C ASP A 117 8.23 7.42 22.60
N VAL A 118 8.28 8.32 21.62
CA VAL A 118 8.27 7.92 20.20
C VAL A 118 9.57 7.21 19.80
N MET A 119 10.73 7.60 20.35
CA MET A 119 12.01 6.92 20.09
C MET A 119 12.02 5.49 20.60
N LYS A 120 11.46 5.25 21.80
CA LYS A 120 11.27 3.90 22.35
C LYS A 120 10.30 3.10 21.49
N PHE A 121 9.21 3.73 21.08
CA PHE A 121 8.19 3.08 20.28
C PHE A 121 8.73 2.59 18.92
N VAL A 122 9.59 3.38 18.26
CA VAL A 122 10.21 2.97 16.98
C VAL A 122 11.49 2.14 17.14
N ASP A 123 11.83 1.73 18.38
CA ASP A 123 13.04 0.95 18.70
C ASP A 123 14.35 1.63 18.21
N LEU A 124 14.46 2.93 18.49
CA LEU A 124 15.64 3.75 18.15
C LEU A 124 16.18 4.52 19.36
N TYR A 125 15.65 4.29 20.57
CA TYR A 125 16.02 5.05 21.76
C TYR A 125 17.51 4.94 22.10
N ASP A 126 18.09 3.74 22.00
CA ASP A 126 19.51 3.51 22.28
C ASP A 126 20.47 4.11 21.24
N ARG A 127 19.91 4.53 20.11
CA ARG A 127 20.63 5.17 18.99
C ARG A 127 20.26 6.65 18.84
N LYS A 128 19.60 7.25 19.83
CA LYS A 128 19.05 8.62 19.76
C LYS A 128 20.14 9.69 19.52
N ASP A 129 21.33 9.47 20.06
CA ASP A 129 22.46 10.40 19.97
C ASP A 129 23.34 10.15 18.74
N ASP A 130 23.04 9.13 17.93
CA ASP A 130 23.74 8.88 16.69
C ASP A 130 23.27 9.81 15.57
N LEU A 131 24.21 10.27 14.73
CA LEU A 131 23.90 11.05 13.54
C LEU A 131 23.11 10.22 12.52
N VAL A 132 22.06 10.81 11.94
CA VAL A 132 21.15 10.13 11.00
C VAL A 132 21.87 9.61 9.75
N LYS A 133 23.01 10.22 9.34
CA LYS A 133 23.83 9.69 8.24
C LYS A 133 24.37 8.26 8.47
N LYS A 134 24.49 7.82 9.73
CA LYS A 134 24.93 6.46 10.11
C LYS A 134 23.77 5.44 10.12
N PHE A 135 22.52 5.87 9.93
CA PHE A 135 21.35 5.00 9.98
C PHE A 135 21.19 4.22 8.68
N SER A 136 20.73 2.95 8.80
CA SER A 136 20.24 2.17 7.66
C SER A 136 18.98 2.80 7.06
N GLY A 137 18.57 2.37 5.87
CA GLY A 137 17.33 2.81 5.24
C GLY A 137 16.12 2.58 6.14
N GLY A 138 15.99 1.37 6.70
CA GLY A 138 14.92 1.02 7.63
C GLY A 138 14.91 1.85 8.91
N MET A 139 16.09 2.13 9.49
CA MET A 139 16.19 3.02 10.66
C MET A 139 15.75 4.45 10.34
N LYS A 140 16.16 5.00 9.18
CA LYS A 140 15.70 6.31 8.73
C LYS A 140 14.19 6.34 8.56
N ARG A 141 13.61 5.29 7.96
CA ARG A 141 12.16 5.22 7.75
C ARG A 141 11.38 5.16 9.05
N ARG A 142 11.85 4.36 10.03
CA ARG A 142 11.26 4.34 11.37
C ARG A 142 11.34 5.71 12.07
N LEU A 143 12.46 6.41 11.92
CA LEU A 143 12.62 7.76 12.47
C LEU A 143 11.67 8.77 11.80
N GLU A 144 11.41 8.67 10.50
CA GLU A 144 10.42 9.52 9.81
C GLU A 144 9.00 9.26 10.32
N VAL A 145 8.65 8.00 10.57
CA VAL A 145 7.35 7.67 11.20
C VAL A 145 7.28 8.26 12.61
N ALA A 146 8.34 8.12 13.44
CA ALA A 146 8.41 8.74 14.76
C ALA A 146 8.20 10.26 14.69
N ARG A 147 8.85 10.91 13.71
CA ARG A 147 8.69 12.35 13.44
C ARG A 147 7.25 12.70 13.09
N GLY A 148 6.60 11.90 12.24
CA GLY A 148 5.19 12.07 11.86
C GLY A 148 4.22 11.92 13.05
N LEU A 149 4.61 11.17 14.09
CA LEU A 149 3.79 10.90 15.28
C LEU A 149 4.00 11.88 16.44
N ILE A 150 5.07 12.69 16.43
CA ILE A 150 5.52 13.50 17.58
C ILE A 150 4.45 14.43 18.13
N HIS A 151 3.60 14.98 17.28
CA HIS A 151 2.51 15.91 17.63
C HIS A 151 1.16 15.20 17.84
N ARG A 152 1.13 13.84 17.83
CA ARG A 152 -0.06 13.00 18.02
C ARG A 152 -1.16 13.28 16.99
N PRO A 153 -0.88 13.09 15.70
CA PRO A 153 -1.88 13.30 14.66
C PRO A 153 -3.01 12.29 14.77
N ARG A 154 -4.17 12.63 14.21
CA ARG A 154 -5.28 11.68 14.04
C ARG A 154 -5.15 10.83 12.79
N VAL A 155 -4.43 11.33 11.76
CA VAL A 155 -4.18 10.64 10.50
C VAL A 155 -2.68 10.70 10.19
N LEU A 156 -2.08 9.56 9.86
CA LEU A 156 -0.72 9.47 9.35
C LEU A 156 -0.75 9.06 7.88
N PHE A 157 -0.25 9.94 7.02
CA PHE A 157 -0.07 9.68 5.61
C PHE A 157 1.31 9.07 5.35
N LEU A 158 1.35 7.97 4.60
CA LEU A 158 2.57 7.27 4.22
C LEU A 158 2.62 7.16 2.68
N ASP A 159 3.51 7.91 2.03
CA ASP A 159 3.67 7.83 0.59
C ASP A 159 4.78 6.83 0.23
N GLU A 160 4.38 5.65 -0.26
CA GLU A 160 5.24 4.52 -0.60
C GLU A 160 6.29 4.20 0.49
N PRO A 161 5.85 3.82 1.72
CA PRO A 161 6.69 3.83 2.91
C PRO A 161 7.88 2.86 2.88
N THR A 162 7.85 1.85 2.03
CA THR A 162 8.88 0.80 1.98
C THR A 162 9.75 0.85 0.74
N LEU A 163 9.54 1.85 -0.12
CA LEU A 163 10.30 1.96 -1.36
C LEU A 163 11.82 2.03 -1.07
N GLY A 164 12.59 1.20 -1.77
CA GLY A 164 14.05 1.15 -1.62
C GLY A 164 14.55 0.45 -0.33
N LEU A 165 13.67 -0.15 0.47
CA LEU A 165 14.07 -0.96 1.61
C LEU A 165 14.34 -2.42 1.19
N ASP A 166 15.30 -3.04 1.86
CA ASP A 166 15.52 -4.48 1.78
C ASP A 166 14.32 -5.26 2.38
N PRO A 167 14.12 -6.56 2.02
CA PRO A 167 12.96 -7.33 2.45
C PRO A 167 12.79 -7.40 3.97
N GLN A 168 13.88 -7.54 4.74
CA GLN A 168 13.82 -7.62 6.19
C GLN A 168 13.38 -6.28 6.81
N SER A 169 13.95 -5.17 6.33
CA SER A 169 13.57 -3.81 6.77
C SER A 169 12.11 -3.50 6.43
N ARG A 170 11.62 -3.99 5.29
CA ARG A 170 10.21 -3.86 4.86
C ARG A 170 9.28 -4.58 5.83
N THR A 171 9.55 -5.86 6.13
CA THR A 171 8.74 -6.64 7.07
C THR A 171 8.70 -5.97 8.45
N ASN A 172 9.85 -5.60 8.99
CA ASN A 172 9.94 -4.94 10.30
C ASN A 172 9.17 -3.60 10.34
N LEU A 173 9.16 -2.84 9.23
CA LEU A 173 8.40 -1.60 9.14
C LEU A 173 6.89 -1.86 9.13
N TRP A 174 6.44 -2.92 8.42
CA TRP A 174 5.02 -3.30 8.40
C TRP A 174 4.52 -3.79 9.75
N GLU A 175 5.26 -4.66 10.42
CA GLU A 175 4.94 -5.09 11.79
C GLU A 175 4.75 -3.89 12.72
N PHE A 176 5.56 -2.86 12.53
CA PHE A 176 5.45 -1.62 13.28
C PHE A 176 4.21 -0.79 12.87
N ILE A 177 4.00 -0.52 11.57
CA ILE A 177 2.89 0.30 11.07
C ILE A 177 1.54 -0.29 11.47
N THR A 178 1.37 -1.61 11.39
CA THR A 178 0.11 -2.29 11.73
C THR A 178 -0.28 -2.15 13.21
N THR A 179 0.66 -1.86 14.10
CA THR A 179 0.35 -1.60 15.52
C THR A 179 -0.10 -0.17 15.82
N LEU A 180 0.08 0.77 14.88
CA LEU A 180 -0.18 2.19 15.11
C LEU A 180 -1.66 2.51 15.39
N PRO A 181 -2.65 1.95 14.68
CA PRO A 181 -4.06 2.25 14.95
C PRO A 181 -4.45 1.92 16.38
N GLU A 182 -4.09 0.73 16.87
CA GLU A 182 -4.44 0.29 18.22
C GLU A 182 -3.67 1.03 19.31
N LYS A 183 -2.33 1.17 19.15
CA LYS A 183 -1.48 1.75 20.21
C LYS A 183 -1.54 3.26 20.30
N HIS A 184 -1.77 3.95 19.20
CA HIS A 184 -1.75 5.42 19.12
C HIS A 184 -3.07 6.03 18.69
N ASN A 185 -4.11 5.22 18.43
CA ASN A 185 -5.42 5.68 17.94
C ASN A 185 -5.28 6.61 16.73
N VAL A 186 -4.42 6.19 15.77
CA VAL A 186 -4.11 6.93 14.55
C VAL A 186 -4.64 6.18 13.34
N THR A 187 -5.28 6.88 12.43
CA THR A 187 -5.70 6.32 11.14
C THR A 187 -4.51 6.36 10.18
N ILE A 188 -4.27 5.29 9.45
CA ILE A 188 -3.21 5.22 8.45
C ILE A 188 -3.82 5.36 7.06
N PHE A 189 -3.30 6.30 6.28
CA PHE A 189 -3.56 6.38 4.84
C PHE A 189 -2.24 6.15 4.10
N MET A 190 -2.13 5.06 3.36
CA MET A 190 -0.89 4.74 2.66
C MET A 190 -1.08 4.63 1.16
N THR A 191 -0.07 5.02 0.39
CA THR A 191 0.01 4.68 -1.02
C THR A 191 1.02 3.56 -1.23
N THR A 192 0.73 2.70 -2.19
CA THR A 192 1.67 1.66 -2.63
C THR A 192 1.37 1.23 -4.06
N HIS A 193 2.37 0.66 -4.71
CA HIS A 193 2.23 -0.12 -5.93
C HIS A 193 2.53 -1.62 -5.69
N TYR A 194 2.90 -1.99 -4.45
CA TYR A 194 3.13 -3.38 -4.05
C TYR A 194 1.85 -4.00 -3.52
N MET A 195 1.44 -5.12 -4.13
CA MET A 195 0.20 -5.82 -3.77
C MET A 195 0.26 -6.41 -2.37
N GLU A 196 1.44 -6.92 -1.98
CA GLU A 196 1.69 -7.52 -0.67
C GLU A 196 1.49 -6.51 0.46
N GLU A 197 1.81 -5.24 0.22
CA GLU A 197 1.62 -4.17 1.19
C GLU A 197 0.14 -3.80 1.36
N ALA A 198 -0.63 -3.90 0.30
CA ALA A 198 -2.06 -3.64 0.36
C ALA A 198 -2.83 -4.74 1.12
N GLU A 199 -2.28 -5.96 1.23
CA GLU A 199 -2.91 -7.08 1.94
C GLU A 199 -3.14 -6.82 3.44
N VAL A 200 -2.35 -5.94 4.07
CA VAL A 200 -2.49 -5.61 5.49
C VAL A 200 -3.48 -4.47 5.76
N CYS A 201 -4.07 -3.89 4.71
CA CYS A 201 -5.04 -2.82 4.85
C CYS A 201 -6.44 -3.37 5.19
N ASP A 202 -7.18 -2.63 6.01
CA ASP A 202 -8.59 -2.93 6.28
C ASP A 202 -9.45 -2.70 5.03
N ARG A 203 -9.11 -1.65 4.27
CA ARG A 203 -9.77 -1.30 3.03
C ARG A 203 -8.79 -0.72 2.01
N ILE A 204 -9.02 -1.01 0.73
CA ILE A 204 -8.16 -0.59 -0.38
C ILE A 204 -9.01 0.12 -1.43
N ALA A 205 -8.55 1.26 -1.91
CA ALA A 205 -9.00 1.84 -3.16
C ALA A 205 -7.94 1.54 -4.24
N VAL A 206 -8.35 0.85 -5.29
CA VAL A 206 -7.52 0.58 -6.47
C VAL A 206 -7.70 1.73 -7.45
N ILE A 207 -6.61 2.43 -7.75
CA ILE A 207 -6.61 3.59 -8.66
C ILE A 207 -5.83 3.27 -9.93
N ASP A 208 -6.41 3.62 -11.08
CA ASP A 208 -5.73 3.62 -12.38
C ASP A 208 -6.17 4.83 -13.20
N ASN A 209 -5.22 5.48 -13.92
CA ASN A 209 -5.47 6.66 -14.75
C ASN A 209 -6.32 7.75 -14.05
N GLY A 210 -6.02 8.01 -12.79
CA GLY A 210 -6.69 9.03 -11.97
C GLY A 210 -8.09 8.67 -11.48
N LYS A 211 -8.57 7.44 -11.69
CA LYS A 211 -9.91 6.98 -11.28
C LYS A 211 -9.83 5.81 -10.30
N ILE A 212 -10.70 5.79 -9.31
CA ILE A 212 -10.91 4.60 -8.49
C ILE A 212 -11.70 3.59 -9.32
N ILE A 213 -11.11 2.40 -9.54
CA ILE A 213 -11.70 1.32 -10.34
C ILE A 213 -12.33 0.23 -9.49
N ALA A 214 -11.91 0.10 -8.23
CA ALA A 214 -12.52 -0.76 -7.22
C ALA A 214 -12.17 -0.26 -5.82
N MET A 215 -13.02 -0.53 -4.83
CA MET A 215 -12.75 -0.17 -3.45
C MET A 215 -13.49 -1.12 -2.50
N ASP A 216 -12.74 -1.92 -1.74
CA ASP A 216 -13.26 -2.80 -0.69
C ASP A 216 -12.11 -3.34 0.18
N SER A 217 -12.41 -4.27 1.10
CA SER A 217 -11.38 -5.04 1.79
C SER A 217 -10.60 -5.93 0.80
N PRO A 218 -9.31 -6.28 1.11
CA PRO A 218 -8.54 -7.21 0.28
C PRO A 218 -9.29 -8.52 -0.02
N ALA A 219 -9.98 -9.05 0.98
CA ALA A 219 -10.75 -10.29 0.84
C ALA A 219 -11.92 -10.16 -0.14
N GLU A 220 -12.69 -9.07 -0.06
CA GLU A 220 -13.82 -8.83 -0.99
C GLU A 220 -13.33 -8.52 -2.41
N LEU A 221 -12.26 -7.75 -2.56
CA LEU A 221 -11.66 -7.49 -3.87
C LEU A 221 -11.21 -8.79 -4.56
N LYS A 222 -10.61 -9.72 -3.82
CA LYS A 222 -10.19 -11.01 -4.39
C LYS A 222 -11.35 -11.87 -4.88
N LYS A 223 -12.54 -11.73 -4.31
CA LYS A 223 -13.76 -12.42 -4.82
C LYS A 223 -14.15 -11.97 -6.23
N ILE A 224 -13.76 -10.76 -6.66
CA ILE A 224 -13.99 -10.27 -8.03
C ILE A 224 -13.32 -11.20 -9.06
N VAL A 225 -12.15 -11.74 -8.75
CA VAL A 225 -11.41 -12.63 -9.65
C VAL A 225 -12.11 -13.97 -9.86
N GLY A 226 -12.75 -14.46 -8.83
CA GLY A 226 -13.41 -15.77 -8.77
C GLY A 226 -12.92 -16.57 -7.56
N GLY A 227 -13.17 -17.85 -7.57
CA GLY A 227 -12.71 -18.76 -6.52
C GLY A 227 -11.23 -19.11 -6.62
N ASP A 228 -10.81 -19.99 -5.72
CA ASP A 228 -9.47 -20.56 -5.73
C ASP A 228 -9.25 -21.40 -7.01
N VAL A 229 -8.08 -21.29 -7.61
CA VAL A 229 -7.68 -22.15 -8.72
C VAL A 229 -7.00 -23.38 -8.12
N VAL A 230 -7.59 -24.54 -8.37
CA VAL A 230 -7.02 -25.84 -7.98
C VAL A 230 -6.41 -26.47 -9.22
N SER A 231 -5.13 -26.87 -9.13
CA SER A 231 -4.49 -27.70 -10.13
C SER A 231 -4.24 -29.12 -9.57
N ILE A 232 -4.54 -30.11 -10.39
CA ILE A 232 -4.38 -31.54 -10.04
C ILE A 232 -3.61 -32.25 -11.14
N THR A 233 -2.59 -33.00 -10.74
CA THR A 233 -1.93 -33.98 -11.61
C THR A 233 -2.41 -35.37 -11.25
N THR A 234 -2.82 -36.17 -12.24
CA THR A 234 -3.31 -37.51 -12.00
C THR A 234 -2.58 -38.52 -12.93
N THR A 235 -2.70 -39.78 -12.62
CA THR A 235 -2.19 -40.87 -13.50
C THR A 235 -3.00 -41.04 -14.79
N ASP A 236 -4.24 -40.46 -14.82
CA ASP A 236 -5.15 -40.52 -15.97
C ASP A 236 -6.01 -39.23 -15.98
N ASN A 237 -5.50 -38.21 -16.65
CA ASN A 237 -6.15 -36.89 -16.73
C ASN A 237 -7.47 -36.94 -17.52
N ILE A 238 -7.60 -37.86 -18.50
CA ILE A 238 -8.79 -37.95 -19.34
C ILE A 238 -9.99 -38.42 -18.52
N HIS A 239 -9.83 -39.47 -17.72
CA HIS A 239 -10.90 -39.97 -16.85
C HIS A 239 -11.15 -39.04 -15.68
N ALA A 240 -10.10 -38.51 -15.04
CA ALA A 240 -10.21 -37.54 -13.93
C ALA A 240 -11.00 -36.29 -14.34
N ARG A 241 -10.71 -35.74 -15.53
CA ARG A 241 -11.43 -34.58 -16.06
C ARG A 241 -12.94 -34.84 -16.19
N LYS A 242 -13.30 -35.98 -16.83
CA LYS A 242 -14.72 -36.34 -16.99
C LYS A 242 -15.46 -36.53 -15.70
N GLU A 243 -14.81 -37.15 -14.69
CA GLU A 243 -15.38 -37.31 -13.35
C GLU A 243 -15.59 -35.95 -12.67
N ILE A 244 -14.58 -35.06 -12.72
CA ILE A 244 -14.69 -33.72 -12.13
C ILE A 244 -15.81 -32.91 -12.79
N GLU A 245 -15.88 -32.87 -14.13
CA GLU A 245 -16.90 -32.16 -14.87
C GLU A 245 -18.31 -32.71 -14.58
N THR A 246 -18.44 -34.03 -14.41
CA THR A 246 -19.73 -34.68 -14.18
C THR A 246 -20.24 -34.53 -12.74
N ILE A 247 -19.37 -34.79 -11.76
CA ILE A 247 -19.74 -34.85 -10.32
C ILE A 247 -19.79 -33.46 -9.71
N PHE A 248 -18.76 -32.63 -9.98
CA PHE A 248 -18.62 -31.31 -9.36
C PHE A 248 -19.21 -30.18 -10.22
N LYS A 249 -19.60 -30.48 -11.47
CA LYS A 249 -20.11 -29.50 -12.44
C LYS A 249 -19.17 -28.31 -12.64
N MET A 250 -17.88 -28.56 -12.54
CA MET A 250 -16.82 -27.57 -12.72
C MET A 250 -16.23 -27.66 -14.12
N SER A 251 -15.92 -26.52 -14.73
CA SER A 251 -15.18 -26.49 -15.97
C SER A 251 -13.70 -26.78 -15.68
N VAL A 252 -13.13 -27.76 -16.42
CA VAL A 252 -11.75 -28.17 -16.26
C VAL A 252 -10.98 -27.84 -17.54
N SER A 253 -9.89 -27.10 -17.39
CA SER A 253 -8.91 -26.87 -18.45
C SER A 253 -7.66 -27.72 -18.19
N GLU A 254 -6.97 -28.11 -19.27
CA GLU A 254 -5.73 -28.88 -19.19
C GLU A 254 -4.58 -28.07 -19.79
N LYS A 255 -3.47 -28.01 -19.08
CA LYS A 255 -2.24 -27.35 -19.52
C LYS A 255 -1.02 -28.01 -18.88
N ASN A 256 0.00 -28.33 -19.70
CA ASN A 256 1.24 -28.94 -19.23
C ASN A 256 1.01 -30.21 -18.38
N ASP A 257 0.06 -31.07 -18.79
CA ASP A 257 -0.28 -32.32 -18.10
C ASP A 257 -0.88 -32.12 -16.67
N GLU A 258 -1.37 -30.92 -16.36
CA GLU A 258 -2.12 -30.60 -15.16
C GLU A 258 -3.55 -30.19 -15.50
N LEU A 259 -4.52 -30.61 -14.68
CA LEU A 259 -5.92 -30.21 -14.76
C LEU A 259 -6.15 -28.98 -13.87
N TYR A 260 -6.71 -27.91 -14.42
CA TYR A 260 -7.02 -26.68 -13.73
C TYR A 260 -8.52 -26.48 -13.62
N MET A 261 -9.00 -26.15 -12.44
CA MET A 261 -10.40 -25.83 -12.16
C MET A 261 -10.51 -24.67 -11.16
N THR A 262 -11.61 -23.94 -11.21
CA THR A 262 -11.90 -22.87 -10.26
C THR A 262 -13.02 -23.32 -9.32
N CYS A 263 -12.79 -23.23 -8.02
CA CYS A 263 -13.79 -23.50 -6.98
C CYS A 263 -13.89 -22.33 -5.99
N SER A 264 -15.08 -22.15 -5.42
CA SER A 264 -15.35 -21.04 -4.50
C SER A 264 -14.46 -21.06 -3.26
N ARG A 265 -14.07 -22.27 -2.78
CA ARG A 265 -13.21 -22.52 -1.63
C ARG A 265 -12.41 -23.79 -1.85
N GLY A 266 -11.12 -23.67 -2.07
CA GLY A 266 -10.22 -24.81 -2.34
C GLY A 266 -10.08 -25.75 -1.13
N ASP A 267 -10.08 -25.21 0.08
CA ASP A 267 -9.99 -25.97 1.32
C ASP A 267 -11.17 -26.94 1.53
N THR A 268 -12.35 -26.65 1.01
CA THR A 268 -13.50 -27.60 1.03
C THR A 268 -13.56 -28.47 -0.23
N CYS A 269 -13.15 -27.95 -1.37
CA CYS A 269 -13.20 -28.63 -2.64
C CYS A 269 -12.12 -29.74 -2.76
N ILE A 270 -10.89 -29.48 -2.31
CA ILE A 270 -9.76 -30.41 -2.43
C ILE A 270 -10.01 -31.75 -1.72
N PRO A 271 -10.48 -31.81 -0.46
CA PRO A 271 -10.76 -33.09 0.21
C PRO A 271 -11.79 -33.96 -0.54
N GLU A 272 -12.80 -33.33 -1.16
CA GLU A 272 -13.81 -34.02 -1.93
C GLU A 272 -13.26 -34.55 -3.26
N LEU A 273 -12.43 -33.73 -3.95
CA LEU A 273 -11.73 -34.14 -5.17
C LEU A 273 -10.79 -35.32 -4.92
N ILE A 274 -9.99 -35.28 -3.84
CA ILE A 274 -9.08 -36.37 -3.48
C ILE A 274 -9.88 -37.65 -3.16
N ARG A 275 -11.00 -37.54 -2.44
CA ARG A 275 -11.85 -38.69 -2.10
C ARG A 275 -12.45 -39.33 -3.35
N THR A 276 -12.86 -38.51 -4.33
CA THR A 276 -13.49 -39.01 -5.57
C THR A 276 -12.47 -39.63 -6.52
N LEU A 277 -11.32 -38.98 -6.70
CA LEU A 277 -10.29 -39.42 -7.63
C LEU A 277 -9.39 -40.56 -7.06
N GLY A 278 -9.32 -40.65 -5.71
CA GLY A 278 -8.58 -41.72 -5.01
C GLY A 278 -7.09 -41.69 -5.32
N GLU A 279 -6.53 -42.91 -5.45
CA GLU A 279 -5.08 -43.16 -5.70
C GLU A 279 -4.55 -42.61 -7.03
N ARG A 280 -5.43 -42.15 -7.90
CA ARG A 280 -5.02 -41.52 -9.17
C ARG A 280 -4.40 -40.15 -9.01
N VAL A 281 -4.61 -39.50 -7.86
CA VAL A 281 -4.08 -38.15 -7.57
C VAL A 281 -2.60 -38.25 -7.23
N LEU A 282 -1.75 -37.62 -8.04
CA LEU A 282 -0.31 -37.54 -7.82
C LEU A 282 0.09 -36.28 -7.07
N SER A 283 -0.53 -35.13 -7.41
CA SER A 283 -0.31 -33.86 -6.71
C SER A 283 -1.52 -32.97 -6.80
N VAL A 284 -1.71 -32.11 -5.77
CA VAL A 284 -2.73 -31.07 -5.74
C VAL A 284 -2.08 -29.77 -5.30
N ARG A 285 -2.39 -28.69 -6.00
CA ARG A 285 -1.99 -27.34 -5.62
C ARG A 285 -3.23 -26.43 -5.57
N ILE A 286 -3.21 -25.51 -4.64
CA ILE A 286 -4.20 -24.43 -4.56
C ILE A 286 -3.50 -23.09 -4.81
N GLN A 287 -4.03 -22.34 -5.74
CA GLN A 287 -3.63 -20.95 -5.98
C GLN A 287 -4.79 -20.05 -5.62
N ARG A 288 -4.64 -19.33 -4.53
CA ARG A 288 -5.61 -18.33 -4.09
C ARG A 288 -5.47 -17.06 -4.92
N PRO A 289 -6.58 -16.40 -5.27
CA PRO A 289 -6.51 -15.12 -5.95
C PRO A 289 -5.70 -14.10 -5.15
N THR A 290 -4.88 -13.34 -5.84
CA THR A 290 -4.07 -12.25 -5.30
C THR A 290 -4.66 -10.90 -5.72
N LEU A 291 -4.24 -9.82 -5.06
CA LEU A 291 -4.60 -8.47 -5.51
C LEU A 291 -4.04 -8.15 -6.90
N ASN A 292 -2.93 -8.82 -7.30
CA ASN A 292 -2.41 -8.69 -8.66
C ASN A 292 -3.39 -9.24 -9.71
N ASP A 293 -4.03 -10.38 -9.40
CA ASP A 293 -5.06 -10.96 -10.27
C ASP A 293 -6.30 -10.05 -10.35
N VAL A 294 -6.66 -9.40 -9.24
CA VAL A 294 -7.73 -8.38 -9.20
C VAL A 294 -7.39 -7.23 -10.15
N PHE A 295 -6.19 -6.66 -10.01
CA PHE A 295 -5.76 -5.54 -10.82
C PHE A 295 -5.71 -5.91 -12.31
N LEU A 296 -5.15 -7.07 -12.64
CA LEU A 296 -5.11 -7.62 -14.01
C LEU A 296 -6.52 -7.76 -14.60
N LYS A 297 -7.45 -8.31 -13.81
CA LYS A 297 -8.85 -8.49 -14.26
C LYS A 297 -9.57 -7.17 -14.52
N LEU A 298 -9.33 -6.16 -13.67
CA LEU A 298 -10.00 -4.86 -13.76
C LEU A 298 -9.42 -3.95 -14.86
N THR A 299 -8.11 -4.06 -15.15
CA THR A 299 -7.41 -3.14 -16.06
C THR A 299 -6.95 -3.79 -17.36
N GLY A 300 -6.89 -5.12 -17.42
CA GLY A 300 -6.24 -5.87 -18.49
C GLY A 300 -4.71 -5.75 -18.50
N LYS A 301 -4.11 -5.16 -17.46
CA LYS A 301 -2.65 -4.88 -17.35
C LYS A 301 -2.13 -5.42 -16.02
N THR A 302 -0.90 -5.93 -16.01
CA THR A 302 -0.18 -6.20 -14.76
C THR A 302 0.52 -4.93 -14.28
N ILE A 303 0.55 -4.69 -12.97
CA ILE A 303 1.46 -3.69 -12.40
C ILE A 303 2.86 -4.27 -12.56
N ARG A 304 3.66 -3.67 -13.45
CA ARG A 304 5.08 -4.02 -13.57
C ARG A 304 5.81 -3.42 -12.38
N GLU A 305 6.54 -4.24 -11.67
CA GLU A 305 7.60 -3.77 -10.79
C GLU A 305 8.66 -3.12 -11.69
N GLU A 306 8.80 -1.79 -11.64
CA GLU A 306 9.93 -1.09 -12.23
C GLU A 306 11.17 -1.30 -11.36
N GLY A 307 11.70 -2.50 -11.44
CA GLY A 307 12.98 -2.82 -10.87
C GLY A 307 13.80 -3.61 -11.84
N ILE A 308 14.21 -3.03 -13.00
CA ILE A 308 15.40 -3.46 -13.81
C ILE A 308 15.48 -2.71 -15.18
N THR A 309 14.52 -1.86 -15.56
CA THR A 309 14.57 -1.19 -16.89
C THR A 309 14.97 0.29 -16.90
N GLY A 310 15.36 0.86 -15.77
CA GLY A 310 15.96 2.22 -15.72
C GLY A 310 17.29 2.35 -16.49
N ASP A 311 17.97 1.24 -16.77
CA ASP A 311 19.31 1.24 -17.38
C ASP A 311 19.29 1.34 -18.93
N GLU A 312 18.19 0.92 -19.59
CA GLU A 312 18.10 1.01 -21.06
C GLU A 312 17.68 2.40 -21.53
N THR A 313 16.73 3.04 -20.86
CA THR A 313 16.27 4.40 -21.22
C THR A 313 17.35 5.44 -20.92
N ILE A 314 18.12 5.26 -19.84
CA ILE A 314 19.28 6.10 -19.52
C ILE A 314 20.39 5.87 -20.53
N LYS A 315 20.67 4.63 -20.95
CA LYS A 315 21.67 4.30 -21.97
C LYS A 315 21.28 4.84 -23.35
N GLU A 316 20.01 4.84 -23.71
CA GLU A 316 19.53 5.46 -24.94
C GLU A 316 19.63 7.00 -24.91
N SER A 317 19.29 7.62 -23.80
CA SER A 317 19.45 9.08 -23.61
C SER A 317 20.91 9.52 -23.66
N ILE A 318 21.82 8.76 -23.06
CA ILE A 318 23.27 9.00 -23.09
C ILE A 318 23.83 8.76 -24.52
N ARG A 319 23.35 7.75 -25.26
CA ARG A 319 23.72 7.52 -26.66
C ARG A 319 23.20 8.62 -27.57
N ALA A 320 22.00 9.15 -27.34
CA ALA A 320 21.43 10.26 -28.10
C ALA A 320 22.20 11.58 -27.86
N TYR A 321 22.66 11.82 -26.61
CA TYR A 321 23.48 12.98 -26.27
C TYR A 321 24.88 12.95 -26.92
N ARG A 322 25.54 11.75 -26.92
CA ARG A 322 26.86 11.56 -27.55
C ARG A 322 26.85 11.62 -29.08
N ARG A 323 25.69 11.53 -29.76
CA ARG A 323 25.55 11.70 -31.21
C ARG A 323 25.30 13.14 -31.65
N ARG A 324 25.09 14.07 -30.71
CA ARG A 324 24.84 15.50 -31.00
C ARG A 324 26.01 16.43 -30.62
N HIS A 325 27.08 15.87 -30.09
CA HIS A 325 28.36 16.52 -29.81
C HIS A 325 29.50 15.58 -30.19
#